data_95806fee34b628ce0d5f045c96ef44a1
#
_entry.id   95806fee34b628ce0d5f045c96ef44a1
#
_cell.length_a   1.000
_cell.length_b   1.000
_cell.length_c   1.000
_cell.angle_alpha   90.00
_cell.angle_beta   90.00
_cell.angle_gamma   90.00
#
_symmetry.space_group_name_H-M   'P 1'
#
loop_
_entity.id
_entity.type
_entity.pdbx_description
1 polymer ?
#
loop_
_entity_poly.entity_id
_entity_poly.type
_entity_poly.pdbx_seq_one_letter_code
_entity_poly.pdbx_strand_id
1 'polypeptide(L)'
;MKASETLIVIGREFGSGGRALGRELSKRLSVPFYDKELLHQAAKQFGISLPEFERNDERKPSVLRSMVESAFGMCPANSSNVNSDTLYALQSCVIEKLARQGGAVFVGRTADYVLRNNPRLLSIFVHCDEEGRARRIVKRGDCKTQEEALDMARRNDRLRQSYYNFYTGRQWGNAANYHLCIDLGKLGLQTAVDIVLHATFDLAQRIK
;
A
#
# COMPACT_ATOMS: atom_id res chain seq x y z
N MET A 1 5.42 -16.74 -16.53
CA MET A 1 6.01 -15.93 -15.43
C MET A 1 6.06 -16.77 -14.16
N LYS A 2 7.01 -16.55 -13.27
CA LYS A 2 7.04 -17.21 -11.94
C LYS A 2 6.16 -16.46 -10.96
N ALA A 3 5.55 -17.16 -9.98
CA ALA A 3 4.75 -16.52 -8.92
C ALA A 3 5.56 -15.48 -8.12
N SER A 4 6.87 -15.73 -7.95
CA SER A 4 7.81 -14.79 -7.32
C SER A 4 8.10 -13.52 -8.13
N GLU A 5 7.57 -13.38 -9.33
CA GLU A 5 7.66 -12.16 -10.16
C GLU A 5 6.40 -11.28 -10.04
N THR A 6 5.37 -11.75 -9.35
CA THR A 6 4.12 -11.01 -9.14
C THR A 6 4.33 -9.81 -8.23
N LEU A 7 3.67 -8.71 -8.56
CA LEU A 7 3.60 -7.49 -7.74
C LEU A 7 2.31 -7.52 -6.93
N ILE A 8 2.42 -7.79 -5.64
CA ILE A 8 1.26 -7.83 -4.73
C ILE A 8 1.14 -6.48 -4.05
N VAL A 9 -0.02 -5.84 -4.18
CA VAL A 9 -0.31 -4.58 -3.49
C VAL A 9 -1.48 -4.76 -2.54
N ILE A 10 -1.30 -4.36 -1.28
CA ILE A 10 -2.29 -4.51 -0.21
C ILE A 10 -2.78 -3.14 0.26
N GLY A 11 -3.98 -2.74 -0.20
CA GLY A 11 -4.82 -1.74 0.45
C GLY A 11 -5.43 -2.34 1.72
N ARG A 12 -5.63 -1.55 2.78
CA ARG A 12 -6.10 -2.11 4.05
C ARG A 12 -6.68 -1.08 5.00
N GLU A 13 -7.67 -1.46 5.75
CA GLU A 13 -8.12 -0.73 6.93
C GLU A 13 -7.08 -0.79 8.05
N PHE A 14 -7.09 0.20 8.95
CA PHE A 14 -6.24 0.21 10.13
C PHE A 14 -6.66 -0.88 11.12
N GLY A 15 -5.72 -1.67 11.60
CA GLY A 15 -6.03 -2.81 12.48
C GLY A 15 -6.55 -4.06 11.79
N SER A 16 -6.83 -4.05 10.48
CA SER A 16 -7.36 -5.23 9.77
C SER A 16 -6.40 -6.43 9.68
N GLY A 17 -5.09 -6.20 9.85
CA GLY A 17 -4.08 -7.27 9.72
C GLY A 17 -3.39 -7.32 8.35
N GLY A 18 -3.69 -6.42 7.43
CA GLY A 18 -3.11 -6.41 6.08
C GLY A 18 -1.58 -6.33 6.04
N ARG A 19 -0.92 -5.66 7.03
CA ARG A 19 0.55 -5.66 7.13
C ARG A 19 1.10 -7.06 7.47
N ALA A 20 0.41 -7.81 8.34
CA ALA A 20 0.80 -9.18 8.70
C ALA A 20 0.64 -10.12 7.50
N LEU A 21 -0.47 -9.99 6.75
CA LEU A 21 -0.68 -10.71 5.51
C LEU A 21 0.45 -10.45 4.51
N GLY A 22 0.80 -9.19 4.29
CA GLY A 22 1.88 -8.83 3.36
C GLY A 22 3.23 -9.40 3.76
N ARG A 23 3.58 -9.39 5.04
CA ARG A 23 4.84 -9.98 5.55
C ARG A 23 4.88 -11.49 5.34
N GLU A 24 3.76 -12.18 5.58
CA GLU A 24 3.72 -13.63 5.39
C GLU A 24 3.80 -14.00 3.90
N LEU A 25 3.12 -13.28 3.02
CA LEU A 25 3.24 -13.46 1.57
C LEU A 25 4.66 -13.21 1.06
N SER A 26 5.31 -12.15 1.54
CA SER A 26 6.71 -11.86 1.19
C SER A 26 7.64 -13.03 1.56
N LYS A 27 7.47 -13.61 2.74
CA LYS A 27 8.25 -14.79 3.18
C LYS A 27 7.99 -16.00 2.28
N ARG A 28 6.71 -16.33 2.05
CA ARG A 28 6.32 -17.50 1.26
C ARG A 28 6.78 -17.45 -0.19
N LEU A 29 6.78 -16.25 -0.78
CA LEU A 29 7.20 -16.02 -2.16
C LEU A 29 8.69 -15.70 -2.28
N SER A 30 9.41 -15.49 -1.15
CA SER A 30 10.80 -15.03 -1.11
C SER A 30 11.01 -13.74 -1.90
N VAL A 31 10.10 -12.77 -1.76
CA VAL A 31 10.16 -11.47 -2.43
C VAL A 31 10.26 -10.33 -1.42
N PRO A 32 10.81 -9.16 -1.79
CA PRO A 32 10.88 -7.99 -0.93
C PRO A 32 9.50 -7.53 -0.44
N PHE A 33 9.48 -6.97 0.78
CA PHE A 33 8.31 -6.36 1.41
C PHE A 33 8.55 -4.87 1.60
N TYR A 34 7.60 -4.04 1.15
CA TYR A 34 7.68 -2.59 1.24
C TYR A 34 6.42 -2.02 1.91
N ASP A 35 6.56 -1.57 3.14
CA ASP A 35 5.62 -0.68 3.81
C ASP A 35 6.12 0.77 3.79
N LYS A 36 5.50 1.67 4.56
CA LYS A 36 5.88 3.08 4.63
C LYS A 36 7.37 3.26 4.92
N GLU A 37 7.85 2.59 5.96
CA GLU A 37 9.22 2.76 6.46
C GLU A 37 10.24 2.18 5.48
N LEU A 38 9.97 0.99 4.95
CA LEU A 38 10.88 0.32 4.02
C LEU A 38 10.89 0.99 2.64
N LEU A 39 9.76 1.57 2.21
CA LEU A 39 9.74 2.38 0.99
C LEU A 39 10.60 3.63 1.11
N HIS A 40 10.59 4.28 2.28
CA HIS A 40 11.46 5.42 2.56
C HIS A 40 12.95 5.04 2.54
N GLN A 41 13.31 3.89 3.11
CA GLN A 41 14.67 3.38 3.07
C GLN A 41 15.11 3.06 1.63
N ALA A 42 14.24 2.44 0.84
CA ALA A 42 14.52 2.13 -0.56
C ALA A 42 14.71 3.42 -1.41
N ALA A 43 13.95 4.47 -1.14
CA ALA A 43 14.13 5.75 -1.80
C ALA A 43 15.53 6.32 -1.60
N LYS A 44 16.09 6.22 -0.40
CA LYS A 44 17.47 6.65 -0.09
C LYS A 44 18.51 5.89 -0.93
N GLN A 45 18.31 4.60 -1.17
CA GLN A 45 19.21 3.80 -2.00
C GLN A 45 19.22 4.27 -3.47
N PHE A 46 18.14 4.87 -3.94
CA PHE A 46 18.06 5.49 -5.27
C PHE A 46 18.53 6.93 -5.32
N GLY A 47 19.12 7.47 -4.24
CA GLY A 47 19.48 8.87 -4.15
C GLY A 47 18.29 9.84 -4.08
N ILE A 48 17.10 9.32 -3.79
CA ILE A 48 15.88 10.09 -3.65
C ILE A 48 15.71 10.46 -2.19
N SER A 49 15.92 11.75 -1.88
CA SER A 49 15.62 12.27 -0.56
C SER A 49 14.10 12.50 -0.45
N LEU A 50 13.42 11.62 0.27
CA LEU A 50 12.05 11.88 0.69
C LEU A 50 12.12 12.69 1.98
N PRO A 51 11.58 13.91 2.05
CA PRO A 51 11.55 14.67 3.29
C PRO A 51 10.82 13.90 4.38
N GLU A 52 11.19 14.17 5.64
CA GLU A 52 10.64 13.45 6.78
C GLU A 52 9.11 13.38 6.75
N PHE A 53 8.62 12.20 6.53
CA PHE A 53 7.23 11.84 6.30
C PHE A 53 6.33 12.06 7.51
N GLU A 54 6.89 12.38 8.67
CA GLU A 54 6.19 12.19 9.95
C GLU A 54 5.17 13.27 10.28
N ARG A 55 5.16 14.42 9.63
CA ARG A 55 4.26 15.50 10.02
C ARG A 55 3.16 15.88 9.04
N ASN A 56 3.25 15.49 7.76
CA ASN A 56 2.35 16.02 6.72
C ASN A 56 1.65 14.97 5.84
N ASP A 57 1.86 13.69 6.08
CA ASP A 57 1.50 12.62 5.14
C ASP A 57 -0.02 12.41 4.95
N GLU A 58 -0.82 13.06 5.79
CA GLU A 58 -2.26 12.87 5.84
C GLU A 58 -3.05 14.21 5.89
N ARG A 59 -2.38 15.35 5.68
CA ARG A 59 -3.09 16.64 5.50
C ARG A 59 -3.55 16.77 4.06
N LYS A 60 -4.72 17.42 3.87
CA LYS A 60 -5.31 17.67 2.55
C LYS A 60 -4.27 18.27 1.60
N PRO A 61 -4.05 17.67 0.42
CA PRO A 61 -3.14 18.22 -0.58
C PRO A 61 -3.66 19.57 -1.06
N SER A 62 -2.78 20.56 -1.14
CA SER A 62 -3.08 21.79 -1.84
C SER A 62 -2.94 21.57 -3.34
N VAL A 63 -3.89 22.06 -4.05
CA VAL A 63 -4.13 22.01 -5.50
C VAL A 63 -2.88 22.14 -6.35
N LEU A 64 -2.49 21.06 -7.09
CA LEU A 64 -1.87 21.21 -8.43
C LEU A 64 -1.84 19.87 -9.21
N ARG A 65 -3.02 19.48 -9.72
CA ARG A 65 -3.19 18.30 -10.58
C ARG A 65 -2.37 18.37 -11.89
N SER A 66 -2.12 19.59 -12.40
CA SER A 66 -1.45 19.80 -13.68
C SER A 66 0.08 19.52 -13.67
N MET A 67 0.73 19.55 -12.50
CA MET A 67 2.17 19.25 -12.41
C MET A 67 2.48 17.74 -12.34
N VAL A 68 1.54 16.93 -11.89
CA VAL A 68 1.72 15.47 -11.78
C VAL A 68 1.79 14.82 -13.18
N GLU A 69 1.06 15.32 -14.14
CA GLU A 69 1.07 14.80 -15.51
C GLU A 69 2.38 15.11 -16.25
N SER A 70 3.05 16.21 -15.95
CA SER A 70 4.38 16.54 -16.48
C SER A 70 5.53 15.76 -15.85
N ALA A 71 5.38 15.26 -14.62
CA ALA A 71 6.44 14.57 -13.87
C ALA A 71 6.63 13.10 -14.28
N PHE A 72 5.72 12.54 -15.09
CA PHE A 72 5.80 11.14 -15.55
C PHE A 72 7.02 10.83 -16.43
N GLY A 73 7.75 11.84 -16.90
CA GLY A 73 8.96 11.67 -17.72
C GLY A 73 10.30 11.75 -16.97
N MET A 74 10.36 12.37 -15.79
CA MET A 74 11.60 12.56 -15.05
C MET A 74 11.36 12.48 -13.54
N CYS A 75 12.08 11.58 -12.83
CA CYS A 75 12.19 11.65 -11.38
C CYS A 75 12.95 12.93 -11.00
N PRO A 76 12.34 13.91 -10.32
CA PRO A 76 13.04 15.12 -9.93
C PRO A 76 14.14 14.78 -8.91
N ALA A 77 15.38 14.95 -9.28
CA ALA A 77 16.51 14.87 -8.39
C ALA A 77 16.62 16.22 -7.67
N ASN A 78 16.56 16.21 -6.33
CA ASN A 78 16.79 17.36 -5.44
C ASN A 78 15.83 18.56 -5.59
N SER A 79 14.81 18.61 -4.74
CA SER A 79 14.15 19.90 -4.45
C SER A 79 14.06 20.10 -2.93
N SER A 80 14.55 21.23 -2.48
CA SER A 80 14.53 21.67 -1.06
C SER A 80 13.14 22.15 -0.57
N ASN A 81 12.15 22.26 -1.47
CA ASN A 81 10.77 22.60 -1.16
C ASN A 81 9.83 21.52 -1.72
N VAL A 82 9.66 20.40 -0.99
CA VAL A 82 8.78 19.31 -1.42
C VAL A 82 7.38 19.58 -0.91
N ASN A 83 6.46 19.88 -1.82
CA ASN A 83 5.03 19.88 -1.53
C ASN A 83 4.47 18.43 -1.57
N SER A 84 3.21 18.23 -1.16
CA SER A 84 2.56 16.92 -1.12
C SER A 84 2.52 16.21 -2.48
N ASP A 85 2.43 16.96 -3.58
CA ASP A 85 2.34 16.41 -4.93
C ASP A 85 3.71 15.92 -5.43
N THR A 86 4.76 16.68 -5.14
CA THR A 86 6.15 16.26 -5.40
C THR A 86 6.47 14.98 -4.63
N LEU A 87 6.02 14.90 -3.38
CA LEU A 87 6.21 13.73 -2.55
C LEU A 87 5.49 12.50 -3.12
N TYR A 88 4.25 12.67 -3.58
CA TYR A 88 3.50 11.60 -4.26
C TYR A 88 4.22 11.13 -5.53
N ALA A 89 4.71 12.05 -6.36
CA ALA A 89 5.45 11.72 -7.57
C ALA A 89 6.76 10.95 -7.26
N LEU A 90 7.51 11.39 -6.26
CA LEU A 90 8.73 10.70 -5.80
C LEU A 90 8.44 9.28 -5.30
N GLN A 91 7.39 9.10 -4.48
CA GLN A 91 6.97 7.79 -4.02
C GLN A 91 6.57 6.88 -5.18
N SER A 92 5.79 7.39 -6.12
CA SER A 92 5.37 6.65 -7.31
C SER A 92 6.57 6.18 -8.13
N CYS A 93 7.56 7.06 -8.33
CA CYS A 93 8.80 6.73 -9.00
C CYS A 93 9.59 5.62 -8.28
N VAL A 94 9.68 5.66 -6.95
CA VAL A 94 10.32 4.60 -6.15
C VAL A 94 9.59 3.28 -6.31
N ILE A 95 8.26 3.28 -6.22
CA ILE A 95 7.42 2.08 -6.39
C ILE A 95 7.65 1.45 -7.77
N GLU A 96 7.65 2.25 -8.83
CA GLU A 96 7.92 1.77 -10.19
C GLU A 96 9.34 1.21 -10.36
N LYS A 97 10.36 1.89 -9.83
CA LYS A 97 11.75 1.39 -9.85
C LYS A 97 11.87 0.04 -9.16
N LEU A 98 11.27 -0.13 -7.98
CA LEU A 98 11.26 -1.39 -7.24
C LEU A 98 10.50 -2.48 -8.00
N ALA A 99 9.36 -2.16 -8.60
CA ALA A 99 8.57 -3.09 -9.39
C ALA A 99 9.30 -3.60 -10.65
N ARG A 100 10.22 -2.80 -11.22
CA ARG A 100 11.07 -3.22 -12.35
C ARG A 100 12.15 -4.21 -11.94
N GLN A 101 12.57 -4.23 -10.69
CA GLN A 101 13.60 -5.13 -10.17
C GLN A 101 13.10 -6.58 -9.99
N GLY A 102 11.78 -6.81 -9.92
CA GLY A 102 11.20 -8.13 -9.75
C GLY A 102 9.86 -8.10 -9.05
N GLY A 103 9.43 -9.27 -8.54
CA GLY A 103 8.24 -9.35 -7.70
C GLY A 103 8.47 -8.72 -6.32
N ALA A 104 7.41 -8.18 -5.75
CA ALA A 104 7.44 -7.52 -4.45
C ALA A 104 6.06 -7.46 -3.82
N VAL A 105 6.01 -7.27 -2.51
CA VAL A 105 4.79 -6.98 -1.76
C VAL A 105 4.83 -5.54 -1.26
N PHE A 106 3.88 -4.71 -1.70
CA PHE A 106 3.71 -3.33 -1.26
C PHE A 106 2.49 -3.20 -0.35
N VAL A 107 2.58 -2.39 0.69
CA VAL A 107 1.45 -2.14 1.60
C VAL A 107 1.08 -0.66 1.62
N GLY A 108 -0.03 -0.33 0.95
CA GLY A 108 -0.59 1.01 0.82
C GLY A 108 0.13 1.89 -0.19
N ARG A 109 0.16 3.22 0.06
CA ARG A 109 0.84 4.23 -0.77
C ARG A 109 0.30 4.35 -2.19
N THR A 110 -0.97 4.03 -2.39
CA THR A 110 -1.59 4.04 -3.72
C THR A 110 -0.83 3.18 -4.75
N ALA A 111 -0.02 2.22 -4.28
CA ALA A 111 0.80 1.39 -5.17
C ALA A 111 -0.05 0.58 -6.16
N ASP A 112 -1.28 0.23 -5.79
CA ASP A 112 -2.28 -0.37 -6.68
C ASP A 112 -2.63 0.52 -7.87
N TYR A 113 -2.73 1.83 -7.65
CA TYR A 113 -2.99 2.80 -8.71
C TYR A 113 -1.73 3.11 -9.52
N VAL A 114 -0.59 3.27 -8.86
CA VAL A 114 0.71 3.48 -9.54
C VAL A 114 1.01 2.34 -10.50
N LEU A 115 0.78 1.10 -10.07
CA LEU A 115 1.09 -0.10 -10.85
C LEU A 115 -0.09 -0.64 -11.67
N ARG A 116 -1.21 0.09 -11.79
CA ARG A 116 -2.48 -0.37 -12.39
C ARG A 116 -2.38 -0.91 -13.81
N ASN A 117 -1.40 -0.46 -14.58
CA ASN A 117 -1.15 -0.89 -15.95
C ASN A 117 -0.10 -2.02 -16.03
N ASN A 118 0.43 -2.48 -14.90
CA ASN A 118 1.41 -3.55 -14.90
C ASN A 118 0.69 -4.92 -14.92
N PRO A 119 0.91 -5.76 -15.94
CA PRO A 119 0.21 -7.05 -16.04
C PRO A 119 0.52 -8.01 -14.87
N ARG A 120 1.64 -7.80 -14.16
CA ARG A 120 2.03 -8.61 -13.00
C ARG A 120 1.36 -8.18 -11.69
N LEU A 121 0.48 -7.16 -11.72
CA LEU A 121 -0.16 -6.64 -10.52
C LEU A 121 -1.27 -7.58 -10.02
N LEU A 122 -1.21 -7.93 -8.74
CA LEU A 122 -2.30 -8.46 -7.95
C LEU A 122 -2.64 -7.47 -6.83
N SER A 123 -3.72 -6.70 -6.98
CA SER A 123 -4.18 -5.72 -6.00
C SER A 123 -5.23 -6.32 -5.06
N ILE A 124 -5.05 -6.10 -3.75
CA ILE A 124 -5.88 -6.71 -2.70
C ILE A 124 -6.31 -5.62 -1.73
N PHE A 125 -7.57 -5.65 -1.28
CA PHE A 125 -8.03 -4.86 -0.15
C PHE A 125 -8.35 -5.76 1.04
N VAL A 126 -7.81 -5.41 2.21
CA VAL A 126 -7.99 -6.18 3.45
C VAL A 126 -8.79 -5.39 4.45
N HIS A 127 -9.92 -5.92 4.86
CA HIS A 127 -10.78 -5.36 5.89
C HIS A 127 -11.00 -6.34 7.05
N CYS A 128 -11.64 -5.87 8.10
CA CYS A 128 -12.06 -6.67 9.24
C CYS A 128 -13.11 -5.89 10.02
N ASP A 129 -13.96 -6.60 10.75
CA ASP A 129 -14.93 -6.00 11.67
C ASP A 129 -14.27 -5.09 12.72
N GLU A 130 -15.03 -4.13 13.25
CA GLU A 130 -14.53 -3.14 14.20
C GLU A 130 -13.93 -3.79 15.45
N GLU A 131 -14.58 -4.84 15.99
CA GLU A 131 -14.13 -5.54 17.17
C GLU A 131 -12.79 -6.25 16.96
N GLY A 132 -12.63 -6.97 15.86
CA GLY A 132 -11.38 -7.64 15.50
C GLY A 132 -10.23 -6.65 15.27
N ARG A 133 -10.54 -5.49 14.69
CA ARG A 133 -9.59 -4.38 14.51
C ARG A 133 -9.17 -3.80 15.85
N ALA A 134 -10.11 -3.49 16.73
CA ALA A 134 -9.84 -2.94 18.07
C ALA A 134 -8.97 -3.90 18.89
N ARG A 135 -9.33 -5.18 18.94
CA ARG A 135 -8.52 -6.21 19.64
C ARG A 135 -7.06 -6.25 19.14
N ARG A 136 -6.84 -6.18 17.83
CA ARG A 136 -5.47 -6.19 17.26
C ARG A 136 -4.69 -4.93 17.60
N ILE A 137 -5.34 -3.77 17.59
CA ILE A 137 -4.72 -2.47 17.90
C ILE A 137 -4.27 -2.44 19.36
N VAL A 138 -5.16 -2.84 20.31
CA VAL A 138 -4.83 -2.95 21.74
C VAL A 138 -3.72 -3.97 21.97
N LYS A 139 -3.81 -5.15 21.34
CA LYS A 139 -2.77 -6.19 21.46
C LYS A 139 -1.38 -5.74 21.00
N ARG A 140 -1.30 -4.82 20.05
CA ARG A 140 -0.03 -4.22 19.60
C ARG A 140 0.53 -3.18 20.58
N GLY A 141 -0.29 -2.73 21.53
CA GLY A 141 0.09 -1.66 22.47
C GLY A 141 -0.05 -0.24 21.91
N ASP A 142 -0.75 -0.06 20.79
CA ASP A 142 -0.95 1.27 20.18
C ASP A 142 -1.86 2.17 21.06
N CYS A 143 -2.75 1.56 21.85
CA CYS A 143 -3.63 2.20 22.84
C CYS A 143 -4.02 1.21 23.93
N LYS A 144 -4.72 1.71 24.99
CA LYS A 144 -5.06 0.90 26.16
C LYS A 144 -6.47 0.31 26.09
N THR A 145 -7.41 0.98 25.45
CA THR A 145 -8.82 0.58 25.44
C THR A 145 -9.30 0.28 24.01
N GLN A 146 -10.40 -0.48 23.91
CA GLN A 146 -11.02 -0.77 22.62
C GLN A 146 -11.66 0.48 22.00
N GLU A 147 -12.19 1.37 22.83
CA GLU A 147 -12.79 2.63 22.37
C GLU A 147 -11.72 3.53 21.72
N GLU A 148 -10.59 3.74 22.40
CA GLU A 148 -9.43 4.45 21.83
C GLU A 148 -8.96 3.81 20.53
N ALA A 149 -8.98 2.46 20.46
CA ALA A 149 -8.58 1.71 19.28
C ALA A 149 -9.51 1.97 18.08
N LEU A 150 -10.82 1.99 18.30
CA LEU A 150 -11.81 2.29 17.26
C LEU A 150 -11.68 3.72 16.76
N ASP A 151 -11.49 4.68 17.65
CA ASP A 151 -11.29 6.07 17.26
C ASP A 151 -9.97 6.26 16.47
N MET A 152 -8.92 5.58 16.89
CA MET A 152 -7.65 5.55 16.16
C MET A 152 -7.84 4.94 14.76
N ALA A 153 -8.56 3.81 14.68
CA ALA A 153 -8.85 3.15 13.42
C ALA A 153 -9.61 4.05 12.45
N ARG A 154 -10.71 4.67 12.91
CA ARG A 154 -11.54 5.58 12.11
C ARG A 154 -10.76 6.81 11.64
N ARG A 155 -9.90 7.40 12.49
CA ARG A 155 -9.03 8.53 12.09
C ARG A 155 -8.06 8.12 10.99
N ASN A 156 -7.33 7.02 11.19
CA ASN A 156 -6.37 6.55 10.20
C ASN A 156 -7.01 6.18 8.87
N ASP A 157 -8.21 5.56 8.90
CA ASP A 157 -8.90 5.19 7.68
C ASP A 157 -9.42 6.41 6.92
N ARG A 158 -9.95 7.44 7.62
CA ARG A 158 -10.31 8.71 6.98
C ARG A 158 -9.11 9.37 6.28
N LEU A 159 -7.94 9.34 6.90
CA LEU A 159 -6.73 9.90 6.31
C LEU A 159 -6.30 9.12 5.06
N ARG A 160 -6.31 7.79 5.12
CA ARG A 160 -6.03 6.93 3.95
C ARG A 160 -7.01 7.12 2.83
N GLN A 161 -8.30 7.19 3.16
CA GLN A 161 -9.37 7.44 2.20
C GLN A 161 -9.18 8.80 1.50
N SER A 162 -8.94 9.86 2.27
CA SER A 162 -8.72 11.20 1.71
C SER A 162 -7.51 11.22 0.79
N TYR A 163 -6.39 10.62 1.20
CA TYR A 163 -5.18 10.52 0.41
C TYR A 163 -5.40 9.73 -0.88
N TYR A 164 -5.98 8.53 -0.76
CA TYR A 164 -6.22 7.66 -1.91
C TYR A 164 -7.18 8.31 -2.91
N ASN A 165 -8.33 8.80 -2.43
CA ASN A 165 -9.35 9.40 -3.29
C ASN A 165 -8.81 10.62 -4.03
N PHE A 166 -8.00 11.44 -3.36
CA PHE A 166 -7.41 12.63 -3.98
C PHE A 166 -6.46 12.28 -5.13
N TYR A 167 -5.47 11.40 -4.87
CA TYR A 167 -4.44 11.10 -5.86
C TYR A 167 -4.90 10.15 -6.97
N THR A 168 -5.92 9.35 -6.72
CA THR A 168 -6.37 8.33 -7.69
C THR A 168 -7.65 8.70 -8.42
N GLY A 169 -8.45 9.61 -7.86
CA GLY A 169 -9.82 9.88 -8.32
C GLY A 169 -10.77 8.71 -8.09
N ARG A 170 -10.35 7.68 -7.33
CA ARG A 170 -11.11 6.46 -7.04
C ARG A 170 -11.55 6.44 -5.57
N GLN A 171 -12.60 5.67 -5.26
CA GLN A 171 -13.05 5.47 -3.89
C GLN A 171 -12.21 4.38 -3.21
N TRP A 172 -11.54 4.74 -2.11
CA TRP A 172 -10.78 3.79 -1.30
C TRP A 172 -11.68 2.70 -0.72
N GLY A 173 -11.23 1.44 -0.75
CA GLY A 173 -11.99 0.28 -0.26
C GLY A 173 -13.13 -0.18 -1.16
N ASN A 174 -13.42 0.50 -2.27
CA ASN A 174 -14.41 0.01 -3.22
C ASN A 174 -13.89 -1.24 -3.93
N ALA A 175 -14.63 -2.34 -3.83
CA ALA A 175 -14.24 -3.64 -4.38
C ALA A 175 -13.88 -3.61 -5.87
N ALA A 176 -14.51 -2.74 -6.66
CA ALA A 176 -14.22 -2.60 -8.08
C ALA A 176 -12.79 -2.09 -8.41
N ASN A 177 -12.08 -1.56 -7.42
CA ASN A 177 -10.71 -1.07 -7.59
C ASN A 177 -9.64 -2.14 -7.32
N TYR A 178 -10.03 -3.31 -6.83
CA TYR A 178 -9.12 -4.37 -6.40
C TYR A 178 -9.44 -5.69 -7.06
N HIS A 179 -8.44 -6.54 -7.24
CA HIS A 179 -8.65 -7.90 -7.76
C HIS A 179 -9.25 -8.83 -6.71
N LEU A 180 -8.95 -8.59 -5.42
CA LEU A 180 -9.49 -9.34 -4.28
C LEU A 180 -9.84 -8.39 -3.12
N CYS A 181 -10.97 -8.66 -2.45
CA CYS A 181 -11.30 -8.06 -1.16
C CYS A 181 -11.42 -9.18 -0.12
N ILE A 182 -10.68 -9.06 0.99
CA ILE A 182 -10.53 -10.14 1.96
C ILE A 182 -10.94 -9.65 3.35
N ASP A 183 -11.94 -10.31 3.94
CA ASP A 183 -12.26 -10.17 5.36
C ASP A 183 -11.31 -11.05 6.20
N LEU A 184 -10.27 -10.42 6.72
CA LEU A 184 -9.27 -11.13 7.52
C LEU A 184 -9.78 -11.51 8.93
N GLY A 185 -10.86 -10.87 9.39
CA GLY A 185 -11.54 -11.22 10.64
C GLY A 185 -12.22 -12.57 10.55
N LYS A 186 -12.90 -12.83 9.44
CA LYS A 186 -13.64 -14.07 9.18
C LYS A 186 -12.74 -15.21 8.74
N LEU A 187 -11.83 -14.95 7.82
CA LEU A 187 -11.02 -16.01 7.20
C LEU A 187 -9.78 -16.37 8.01
N GLY A 188 -9.26 -15.45 8.81
CA GLY A 188 -7.98 -15.63 9.49
C GLY A 188 -6.78 -15.48 8.55
N LEU A 189 -5.58 -15.38 9.14
CA LEU A 189 -4.36 -15.06 8.40
C LEU A 189 -3.95 -16.18 7.44
N GLN A 190 -3.98 -17.44 7.90
CA GLN A 190 -3.47 -18.55 7.09
C GLN A 190 -4.33 -18.77 5.83
N THR A 191 -5.65 -18.81 5.97
CA THR A 191 -6.57 -18.95 4.83
C THR A 191 -6.41 -17.80 3.85
N ALA A 192 -6.26 -16.56 4.34
CA ALA A 192 -6.04 -15.41 3.47
C ALA A 192 -4.71 -15.52 2.70
N VAL A 193 -3.64 -16.01 3.33
CA VAL A 193 -2.36 -16.28 2.65
C VAL A 193 -2.56 -17.30 1.54
N ASP A 194 -3.22 -18.42 1.82
CA ASP A 194 -3.40 -19.49 0.85
C ASP A 194 -4.24 -19.04 -0.36
N ILE A 195 -5.31 -18.26 -0.14
CA ILE A 195 -6.11 -17.64 -1.22
C ILE A 195 -5.24 -16.75 -2.11
N VAL A 196 -4.43 -15.86 -1.49
CA VAL A 196 -3.60 -14.94 -2.26
C VAL A 196 -2.49 -15.67 -3.00
N LEU A 197 -1.88 -16.68 -2.41
CA LEU A 197 -0.88 -17.50 -3.10
C LEU A 197 -1.48 -18.21 -4.30
N HIS A 198 -2.68 -18.80 -4.16
CA HIS A 198 -3.37 -19.44 -5.28
C HIS A 198 -3.63 -18.44 -6.42
N ALA A 199 -4.20 -17.28 -6.11
CA ALA A 199 -4.43 -16.22 -7.09
C ALA A 199 -3.11 -15.74 -7.76
N THR A 200 -2.02 -15.70 -7.00
CA THR A 200 -0.69 -15.33 -7.51
C THR A 200 -0.16 -16.36 -8.52
N PHE A 201 -0.31 -17.64 -8.22
CA PHE A 201 0.08 -18.74 -9.14
C PHE A 201 -0.75 -18.72 -10.43
N ASP A 202 -2.07 -18.54 -10.32
CA ASP A 202 -2.96 -18.47 -11.47
C ASP A 202 -2.65 -17.25 -12.37
N LEU A 203 -2.42 -16.08 -11.76
CA LEU A 203 -2.01 -14.89 -12.51
C LEU A 203 -0.69 -15.14 -13.25
N ALA A 204 0.28 -15.76 -12.59
CA ALA A 204 1.58 -16.07 -13.18
C ALA A 204 1.49 -17.01 -14.40
N GLN A 205 0.51 -17.92 -14.43
CA GLN A 205 0.26 -18.81 -15.57
C GLN A 205 -0.38 -18.08 -16.76
N ARG A 206 -1.22 -17.09 -16.52
CA ARG A 206 -1.92 -16.32 -17.57
C ARG A 206 -1.03 -15.31 -18.29
N ILE A 207 0.03 -14.84 -17.64
CA ILE A 207 1.00 -13.90 -18.22
C ILE A 207 2.13 -14.75 -18.87
N LYS A 208 1.90 -15.08 -20.14
CA LYS A 208 2.91 -15.77 -20.97
C LYS A 208 3.79 -14.76 -21.71
#